data_c3bd742ad4f5b6458ccde493a2a97475
#
_entry.id   c3bd742ad4f5b6458ccde493a2a97475
#
_cell.length_a   1.000
_cell.length_b   1.000
_cell.length_c   1.000
_cell.angle_alpha   90.00
_cell.angle_beta   90.00
_cell.angle_gamma   90.00
#
_symmetry.space_group_name_H-M   'P 1'
#
loop_
_entity.id
_entity.type
_entity.pdbx_description
1 polymer ?
#
loop_
_entity_poly.entity_id
_entity_poly.type
_entity_poly.pdbx_seq_one_letter_code
_entity_poly.pdbx_strand_id
1 'polypeptide(L)'
;MKNTFMFLCLLFSIQLLAQGPIPRAEVNLDEVYTQFGLSGDGVLIVMIDRGIDYTHPDFIDENGNTRLAYIYDMVDPTGANDPSNPYGVGTIHNHDAINTSLINNDPPLSTDRFGHGTATTGIICGNGSGTVDGQFHGVAPRATIISIKITHDYFPPFSGFPGQDAFWDPSYIAIALQFASDKIAELGLPAVTLMNIGSLGGPTDGSSLYSRAIDQYVQSGHTFVCGIGDDGGRNNHASGAIAQGQTIELLVNKTVAGYLRFDLWYSENDRFTVSFERPNGTVEGPFAAPNGPNGYVDQNLGDIFMAHRGKNVEFWGSDANRRELLVDFSGTGTYKIILQGATIVDGGGFHGTLNPSNFAINNKFLSFVVPGFSINDYASSALNIVPTDYVISEGWYDLNGVFRHFTGQGNPGELWVGSSEGPTQDGRLAPDFAAPGEVAFGAYSPNTYYSSFNSSLVQGGDGLYGIQNAVSAAAPLTTGIIALMLEKNPDLTPGQIKTLLRNSCKSDSFTGAVPNNTWGYGKIDALLAIQNTALLGIDNLESKTFVIYPNPSKGSFTIDLGKEYTDVTVQISNVLGQIISSEKHASAKITDKEMNAPAGTYFIKVSTANEGLKTLRMIKQ
;
A
#
# COMPACT_ATOMS: atom_id res chain seq x y z
N MET A 1 -56.06 -13.90 24.97
CA MET A 1 -54.91 -13.00 25.35
C MET A 1 -53.53 -13.68 25.33
N LYS A 2 -53.35 -14.86 24.72
CA LYS A 2 -52.01 -15.51 24.62
C LYS A 2 -51.35 -15.42 23.23
N ASN A 3 -52.07 -14.96 22.20
CA ASN A 3 -51.56 -14.95 20.81
C ASN A 3 -51.10 -13.57 20.32
N THR A 4 -51.30 -12.50 21.10
CA THR A 4 -50.90 -11.13 20.70
C THR A 4 -49.49 -10.78 21.19
N PHE A 5 -48.92 -11.52 22.14
CA PHE A 5 -47.57 -11.25 22.67
C PHE A 5 -46.45 -11.91 21.85
N MET A 6 -46.77 -12.92 21.05
CA MET A 6 -45.80 -13.62 20.21
C MET A 6 -45.51 -12.88 18.87
N PHE A 7 -46.41 -11.98 18.44
CA PHE A 7 -46.25 -11.20 17.23
C PHE A 7 -45.40 -9.91 17.43
N LEU A 8 -45.35 -9.42 18.70
CA LEU A 8 -44.55 -8.23 19.01
C LEU A 8 -43.05 -8.53 19.18
N CYS A 9 -42.67 -9.75 19.54
CA CYS A 9 -41.26 -10.17 19.63
C CYS A 9 -40.64 -10.51 18.27
N LEU A 10 -41.45 -10.84 17.25
CA LEU A 10 -40.93 -11.09 15.89
C LEU A 10 -40.65 -9.80 15.08
N LEU A 11 -41.27 -8.68 15.46
CA LEU A 11 -41.04 -7.39 14.79
C LEU A 11 -39.79 -6.66 15.30
N PHE A 12 -39.27 -7.02 16.47
CA PHE A 12 -38.02 -6.44 16.99
C PHE A 12 -36.75 -7.16 16.51
N SER A 13 -36.88 -8.38 15.99
CA SER A 13 -35.76 -9.16 15.47
C SER A 13 -35.49 -8.92 13.96
N ILE A 14 -36.35 -8.16 13.26
CA ILE A 14 -36.19 -7.87 11.81
C ILE A 14 -35.43 -6.57 11.56
N GLN A 15 -35.25 -5.70 12.55
CA GLN A 15 -34.49 -4.45 12.39
C GLN A 15 -32.97 -4.59 12.52
N LEU A 16 -32.45 -5.77 12.89
CA LEU A 16 -31.00 -6.01 13.03
C LEU A 16 -30.34 -6.63 11.79
N LEU A 17 -31.06 -6.80 10.67
CA LEU A 17 -30.53 -7.45 9.47
C LEU A 17 -30.42 -6.53 8.24
N ALA A 18 -30.42 -5.23 8.42
CA ALA A 18 -30.51 -4.27 7.30
C ALA A 18 -29.20 -3.54 6.94
N GLN A 19 -28.09 -3.85 7.58
CA GLN A 19 -26.79 -3.40 7.08
C GLN A 19 -26.14 -4.55 6.28
N GLY A 20 -25.64 -4.25 5.07
CA GLY A 20 -24.91 -5.21 4.25
C GLY A 20 -23.70 -5.80 4.98
N PRO A 21 -23.03 -6.79 4.41
CA PRO A 21 -21.89 -7.44 5.04
C PRO A 21 -20.82 -6.41 5.42
N ILE A 22 -20.37 -6.49 6.67
CA ILE A 22 -19.29 -5.64 7.17
C ILE A 22 -17.97 -6.25 6.69
N PRO A 23 -16.98 -5.47 6.21
CA PRO A 23 -15.69 -5.99 5.72
C PRO A 23 -15.01 -6.99 6.66
N ARG A 24 -15.18 -6.84 7.98
CA ARG A 24 -14.63 -7.74 8.98
C ARG A 24 -15.18 -9.17 8.88
N ALA A 25 -16.49 -9.31 8.69
CA ALA A 25 -17.13 -10.61 8.55
C ALA A 25 -16.70 -11.33 7.27
N GLU A 26 -16.52 -10.58 6.17
CA GLU A 26 -16.09 -11.12 4.89
C GLU A 26 -14.72 -11.81 4.97
N VAL A 27 -13.79 -11.29 5.78
CA VAL A 27 -12.45 -11.85 5.97
C VAL A 27 -12.29 -12.71 7.22
N ASN A 28 -13.40 -13.12 7.86
CA ASN A 28 -13.43 -13.97 9.07
C ASN A 28 -12.75 -13.36 10.31
N LEU A 29 -12.82 -12.05 10.49
CA LEU A 29 -12.24 -11.38 11.66
C LEU A 29 -13.01 -11.64 12.96
N ASP A 30 -14.33 -11.86 12.89
CA ASP A 30 -15.14 -12.19 14.07
C ASP A 30 -14.67 -13.51 14.73
N GLU A 31 -14.25 -14.48 13.90
CA GLU A 31 -13.64 -15.72 14.34
C GLU A 31 -12.25 -15.49 14.94
N VAL A 32 -11.47 -14.55 14.41
CA VAL A 32 -10.16 -14.16 14.99
C VAL A 32 -10.35 -13.62 16.40
N TYR A 33 -11.26 -12.69 16.60
CA TYR A 33 -11.56 -12.13 17.93
C TYR A 33 -12.02 -13.21 18.91
N THR A 34 -12.93 -14.08 18.47
CA THR A 34 -13.51 -15.15 19.32
C THR A 34 -12.46 -16.21 19.70
N GLN A 35 -11.61 -16.62 18.75
CA GLN A 35 -10.67 -17.74 18.96
C GLN A 35 -9.36 -17.30 19.63
N PHE A 36 -8.88 -16.09 19.35
CA PHE A 36 -7.56 -15.64 19.78
C PHE A 36 -7.58 -14.45 20.73
N GLY A 37 -8.68 -13.72 20.84
CA GLY A 37 -8.80 -12.55 21.71
C GLY A 37 -7.91 -11.37 21.31
N LEU A 38 -7.46 -11.33 20.06
CA LEU A 38 -6.56 -10.29 19.54
C LEU A 38 -7.31 -8.96 19.35
N SER A 39 -6.61 -7.85 19.52
CA SER A 39 -7.18 -6.50 19.45
C SER A 39 -6.18 -5.42 18.97
N GLY A 40 -4.94 -5.79 18.63
CA GLY A 40 -3.84 -4.90 18.31
C GLY A 40 -3.09 -4.37 19.53
N ASP A 41 -3.34 -4.94 20.72
CA ASP A 41 -2.68 -4.51 21.95
C ASP A 41 -1.15 -4.70 21.86
N GLY A 42 -0.39 -3.67 22.27
CA GLY A 42 1.06 -3.69 22.18
C GLY A 42 1.63 -3.53 20.76
N VAL A 43 0.83 -3.15 19.78
CA VAL A 43 1.26 -2.92 18.39
C VAL A 43 1.12 -1.44 18.03
N LEU A 44 2.04 -0.95 17.21
CA LEU A 44 2.07 0.42 16.70
C LEU A 44 1.57 0.49 15.25
N ILE A 45 0.58 1.34 15.02
CA ILE A 45 0.14 1.74 13.68
C ILE A 45 0.79 3.08 13.34
N VAL A 46 1.52 3.12 12.24
CA VAL A 46 2.02 4.39 11.67
C VAL A 46 1.18 4.71 10.44
N MET A 47 0.44 5.82 10.50
CA MET A 47 -0.45 6.27 9.45
C MET A 47 0.13 7.47 8.72
N ILE A 48 0.43 7.34 7.43
CA ILE A 48 0.89 8.43 6.56
C ILE A 48 -0.27 8.80 5.62
N ASP A 49 -0.89 9.95 5.86
CA ASP A 49 -2.11 10.40 5.16
C ASP A 49 -2.27 11.94 5.22
N ARG A 50 -3.50 12.42 5.17
CA ARG A 50 -3.93 13.83 5.21
C ARG A 50 -4.17 14.38 6.62
N GLY A 51 -3.78 13.64 7.66
CA GLY A 51 -3.96 13.97 9.07
C GLY A 51 -4.97 13.09 9.80
N ILE A 52 -5.33 13.50 11.01
CA ILE A 52 -6.29 12.82 11.88
C ILE A 52 -7.03 13.85 12.74
N ASP A 53 -8.33 13.63 12.97
CA ASP A 53 -9.01 14.26 14.09
C ASP A 53 -8.80 13.42 15.36
N TYR A 54 -7.78 13.75 16.12
CA TYR A 54 -7.42 13.05 17.35
C TYR A 54 -8.43 13.24 18.48
N THR A 55 -9.38 14.16 18.33
CA THR A 55 -10.47 14.39 19.32
C THR A 55 -11.64 13.43 19.12
N HIS A 56 -11.65 12.66 18.01
CA HIS A 56 -12.69 11.66 17.77
C HIS A 56 -12.68 10.57 18.86
N PRO A 57 -13.85 10.20 19.44
CA PRO A 57 -13.93 9.22 20.52
C PRO A 57 -13.17 7.91 20.24
N ASP A 58 -13.16 7.45 19.00
CA ASP A 58 -12.48 6.22 18.58
C ASP A 58 -10.97 6.18 18.85
N PHE A 59 -10.33 7.32 19.08
CA PHE A 59 -8.89 7.43 19.33
C PHE A 59 -8.55 7.74 20.78
N ILE A 60 -9.56 7.70 21.66
CA ILE A 60 -9.45 7.94 23.09
C ILE A 60 -9.71 6.62 23.82
N ASP A 61 -8.87 6.29 24.80
CA ASP A 61 -9.02 5.08 25.61
C ASP A 61 -10.13 5.20 26.67
N GLU A 62 -10.40 4.12 27.39
CA GLU A 62 -11.42 4.07 28.45
C GLU A 62 -11.13 4.97 29.66
N ASN A 63 -9.92 5.49 29.79
CA ASN A 63 -9.50 6.42 30.85
C ASN A 63 -9.57 7.87 30.38
N GLY A 64 -9.94 8.13 29.13
CA GLY A 64 -10.02 9.46 28.54
C GLY A 64 -8.68 9.97 27.98
N ASN A 65 -7.65 9.11 27.85
CA ASN A 65 -6.37 9.47 27.27
C ASN A 65 -6.33 9.17 25.77
N THR A 66 -5.53 9.93 25.04
CA THR A 66 -5.28 9.63 23.63
C THR A 66 -4.55 8.29 23.45
N ARG A 67 -4.88 7.57 22.38
CA ARG A 67 -4.08 6.42 21.91
C ARG A 67 -2.98 6.82 20.93
N LEU A 68 -2.88 8.11 20.58
CA LEU A 68 -1.82 8.61 19.72
C LEU A 68 -0.53 8.84 20.54
N ALA A 69 0.54 8.18 20.16
CA ALA A 69 1.87 8.44 20.69
C ALA A 69 2.45 9.73 20.11
N TYR A 70 2.21 9.98 18.81
CA TYR A 70 2.67 11.17 18.11
C TYR A 70 1.70 11.61 17.02
N ILE A 71 1.65 12.93 16.80
CA ILE A 71 1.18 13.55 15.56
C ILE A 71 2.36 14.31 14.96
N TYR A 72 2.67 14.05 13.69
CA TYR A 72 3.62 14.83 12.91
C TYR A 72 2.86 15.55 11.79
N ASP A 73 2.56 16.82 11.99
CA ASP A 73 1.93 17.67 10.96
C ASP A 73 3.03 18.35 10.13
N MET A 74 3.40 17.73 9.02
CA MET A 74 4.46 18.24 8.13
C MET A 74 4.00 19.45 7.31
N VAL A 75 2.70 19.73 7.29
CA VAL A 75 2.12 20.90 6.60
C VAL A 75 2.09 22.13 7.49
N ASP A 76 2.16 21.98 8.81
CA ASP A 76 2.28 23.10 9.76
C ASP A 76 3.75 23.51 9.93
N PRO A 77 4.18 24.69 9.39
CA PRO A 77 5.58 25.09 9.44
C PRO A 77 6.01 25.65 10.81
N THR A 78 5.12 25.78 11.78
CA THR A 78 5.41 26.50 13.03
C THR A 78 6.47 25.84 13.90
N GLY A 79 6.54 24.51 13.89
CA GLY A 79 7.52 23.70 14.62
C GLY A 79 8.78 23.36 13.84
N ALA A 80 8.96 23.85 12.61
CA ALA A 80 10.10 23.47 11.77
C ALA A 80 11.47 23.87 12.36
N ASN A 81 11.50 24.94 13.16
CA ASN A 81 12.72 25.43 13.84
C ASN A 81 12.77 25.05 15.33
N ASP A 82 11.86 24.20 15.81
CA ASP A 82 11.90 23.74 17.19
C ASP A 82 13.14 22.85 17.40
N PRO A 83 13.97 23.09 18.44
CA PRO A 83 15.14 22.26 18.72
C PRO A 83 14.84 20.77 18.93
N SER A 84 13.61 20.40 19.28
CA SER A 84 13.15 19.02 19.42
C SER A 84 12.73 18.38 18.09
N ASN A 85 12.64 19.15 17.00
CA ASN A 85 12.34 18.69 15.66
C ASN A 85 13.61 18.58 14.80
N PRO A 86 14.28 17.42 14.75
CA PRO A 86 15.54 17.27 14.01
C PRO A 86 15.37 17.25 12.48
N TYR A 87 14.13 17.18 11.99
CA TYR A 87 13.82 17.04 10.57
C TYR A 87 13.72 18.39 9.84
N GLY A 88 13.57 19.50 10.56
CA GLY A 88 13.51 20.85 10.00
C GLY A 88 12.25 21.15 9.18
N VAL A 89 11.24 20.30 9.27
CA VAL A 89 9.95 20.41 8.56
C VAL A 89 8.82 20.12 9.55
N GLY A 90 7.70 20.83 9.41
CA GLY A 90 6.48 20.52 10.13
C GLY A 90 6.54 20.74 11.64
N THR A 91 5.49 20.30 12.32
CA THR A 91 5.33 20.38 13.78
C THR A 91 5.09 18.98 14.36
N ILE A 92 5.79 18.62 15.44
CA ILE A 92 5.68 17.33 16.12
C ILE A 92 4.97 17.53 17.46
N HIS A 93 3.90 16.79 17.70
CA HIS A 93 3.19 16.74 18.96
C HIS A 93 3.33 15.34 19.56
N ASN A 94 3.84 15.26 20.79
CA ASN A 94 3.94 14.01 21.53
C ASN A 94 2.65 13.70 22.30
N HIS A 95 2.58 12.51 22.87
CA HIS A 95 1.44 12.02 23.65
C HIS A 95 0.98 12.99 24.74
N ASP A 96 1.92 13.59 25.50
CA ASP A 96 1.57 14.49 26.60
C ASP A 96 0.95 15.80 26.10
N ALA A 97 1.47 16.36 24.99
CA ALA A 97 0.90 17.54 24.36
C ALA A 97 -0.52 17.28 23.84
N ILE A 98 -0.75 16.09 23.24
CA ILE A 98 -2.06 15.68 22.73
C ILE A 98 -3.05 15.53 23.90
N ASN A 99 -2.69 14.83 24.98
CA ASN A 99 -3.54 14.70 26.17
C ASN A 99 -3.84 16.04 26.83
N THR A 100 -2.84 16.92 26.94
CA THR A 100 -3.04 18.25 27.49
C THR A 100 -4.07 19.04 26.68
N SER A 101 -3.98 18.97 25.36
CA SER A 101 -4.95 19.62 24.46
C SER A 101 -6.36 19.06 24.63
N LEU A 102 -6.51 17.72 24.77
CA LEU A 102 -7.79 17.08 25.01
C LEU A 102 -8.41 17.48 26.35
N ILE A 103 -7.63 17.46 27.43
CA ILE A 103 -8.10 17.79 28.80
C ILE A 103 -8.53 19.26 28.88
N ASN A 104 -7.77 20.16 28.29
CA ASN A 104 -8.05 21.58 28.29
C ASN A 104 -9.14 21.99 27.31
N ASN A 105 -9.51 21.11 26.37
CA ASN A 105 -10.34 21.43 25.23
C ASN A 105 -9.77 22.61 24.41
N ASP A 106 -8.45 22.57 24.20
CA ASP A 106 -7.71 23.57 23.42
C ASP A 106 -8.07 23.50 21.92
N PRO A 107 -7.78 24.52 21.12
CA PRO A 107 -7.84 24.42 19.68
C PRO A 107 -7.01 23.24 19.18
N PRO A 108 -7.49 22.47 18.16
CA PRO A 108 -6.79 21.28 17.68
C PRO A 108 -5.33 21.57 17.28
N LEU A 109 -4.40 20.75 17.76
CA LEU A 109 -2.97 20.80 17.44
C LEU A 109 -2.68 20.52 15.96
N SER A 110 -3.49 19.65 15.36
CA SER A 110 -3.50 19.31 13.94
C SER A 110 -4.92 18.98 13.52
N THR A 111 -5.23 19.03 12.23
CA THR A 111 -6.57 18.77 11.71
C THR A 111 -6.54 17.91 10.46
N ASP A 112 -7.55 17.05 10.31
CA ASP A 112 -7.92 16.45 9.04
C ASP A 112 -9.23 17.09 8.56
N ARG A 113 -9.12 18.16 7.77
CA ARG A 113 -10.29 18.89 7.27
C ARG A 113 -11.01 18.17 6.12
N PHE A 114 -10.33 17.26 5.45
CA PHE A 114 -10.93 16.44 4.40
C PHE A 114 -11.73 15.29 5.00
N GLY A 115 -11.15 14.58 5.96
CA GLY A 115 -11.76 13.46 6.68
C GLY A 115 -11.20 12.10 6.28
N HIS A 116 -10.28 12.04 5.30
CA HIS A 116 -9.77 10.78 4.76
C HIS A 116 -8.88 10.03 5.75
N GLY A 117 -7.88 10.69 6.35
CA GLY A 117 -6.96 10.02 7.28
C GLY A 117 -7.65 9.59 8.58
N THR A 118 -8.64 10.37 9.04
CA THR A 118 -9.50 10.01 10.18
C THR A 118 -10.30 8.75 9.89
N ALA A 119 -10.98 8.68 8.74
CA ALA A 119 -11.77 7.52 8.33
C ALA A 119 -10.89 6.28 8.14
N THR A 120 -9.75 6.44 7.48
CA THR A 120 -8.75 5.38 7.28
C THR A 120 -8.23 4.82 8.61
N THR A 121 -7.84 5.71 9.55
CA THR A 121 -7.36 5.29 10.88
C THR A 121 -8.47 4.59 11.67
N GLY A 122 -9.72 5.03 11.52
CA GLY A 122 -10.90 4.39 12.11
C GLY A 122 -11.07 2.94 11.65
N ILE A 123 -10.90 2.65 10.35
CA ILE A 123 -10.94 1.28 9.81
C ILE A 123 -9.82 0.41 10.38
N ILE A 124 -8.61 0.94 10.53
CA ILE A 124 -7.50 0.18 11.11
C ILE A 124 -7.75 -0.10 12.58
N CYS A 125 -7.99 0.94 13.37
CA CYS A 125 -7.89 0.85 14.81
C CYS A 125 -8.84 1.77 15.61
N GLY A 126 -9.93 2.26 15.03
CA GLY A 126 -11.01 2.88 15.80
C GLY A 126 -11.54 1.90 16.87
N ASN A 127 -11.80 2.38 18.10
CA ASN A 127 -12.30 1.50 19.17
C ASN A 127 -13.83 1.38 19.21
N GLY A 128 -14.54 2.10 18.32
CA GLY A 128 -15.99 2.08 18.21
C GLY A 128 -16.70 2.89 19.30
N SER A 129 -15.99 3.60 20.16
CA SER A 129 -16.57 4.31 21.31
C SER A 129 -17.44 5.52 20.94
N GLY A 130 -17.46 5.90 19.66
CA GLY A 130 -18.42 6.88 19.13
C GLY A 130 -19.87 6.39 19.14
N THR A 131 -20.12 5.08 19.34
CA THR A 131 -21.45 4.49 19.52
C THR A 131 -21.51 3.59 20.76
N VAL A 132 -22.69 3.44 21.34
CA VAL A 132 -22.88 2.71 22.61
C VAL A 132 -22.56 1.21 22.48
N ASP A 133 -22.82 0.63 21.31
CA ASP A 133 -22.62 -0.80 21.05
C ASP A 133 -21.25 -1.13 20.43
N GLY A 134 -20.47 -0.09 20.05
CA GLY A 134 -19.14 -0.26 19.47
C GLY A 134 -19.12 -0.94 18.10
N GLN A 135 -20.26 -1.02 17.40
CA GLN A 135 -20.40 -1.80 16.15
C GLN A 135 -19.44 -1.35 15.02
N PHE A 136 -18.99 -0.08 15.04
CA PHE A 136 -18.11 0.49 14.03
C PHE A 136 -16.62 0.44 14.37
N HIS A 137 -16.21 -0.39 15.34
CA HIS A 137 -14.78 -0.51 15.67
C HIS A 137 -13.95 -1.01 14.48
N GLY A 138 -12.70 -0.56 14.41
CA GLY A 138 -11.71 -1.01 13.44
C GLY A 138 -11.22 -2.44 13.70
N VAL A 139 -10.22 -2.85 12.93
CA VAL A 139 -9.66 -4.21 12.99
C VAL A 139 -8.82 -4.43 14.26
N ALA A 140 -8.02 -3.44 14.66
CA ALA A 140 -7.07 -3.51 15.77
C ALA A 140 -7.36 -2.41 16.82
N PRO A 141 -8.53 -2.45 17.53
CA PRO A 141 -9.08 -1.33 18.28
C PRO A 141 -8.25 -0.89 19.51
N ARG A 142 -7.22 -1.64 19.89
CA ARG A 142 -6.32 -1.31 21.02
C ARG A 142 -4.92 -0.89 20.60
N ALA A 143 -4.64 -0.81 19.29
CA ALA A 143 -3.32 -0.41 18.81
C ALA A 143 -2.95 1.03 19.20
N THR A 144 -1.66 1.26 19.43
CA THR A 144 -1.07 2.60 19.58
C THR A 144 -0.93 3.25 18.19
N ILE A 145 -1.06 4.58 18.11
CA ILE A 145 -1.16 5.28 16.83
C ILE A 145 -0.06 6.34 16.72
N ILE A 146 0.58 6.42 15.54
CA ILE A 146 1.31 7.60 15.07
C ILE A 146 0.62 8.09 13.82
N SER A 147 0.25 9.38 13.77
CA SER A 147 -0.30 10.02 12.58
C SER A 147 0.70 10.99 11.97
N ILE A 148 1.01 10.81 10.69
CA ILE A 148 1.89 11.67 9.92
C ILE A 148 1.07 12.29 8.79
N LYS A 149 0.88 13.60 8.86
CA LYS A 149 0.18 14.40 7.85
C LYS A 149 1.19 14.98 6.86
N ILE A 150 1.29 14.40 5.68
CA ILE A 150 2.25 14.86 4.66
C ILE A 150 1.61 15.73 3.57
N THR A 151 0.27 15.81 3.55
CA THR A 151 -0.47 16.50 2.49
C THR A 151 -1.85 16.94 2.97
N HIS A 152 -2.52 17.76 2.19
CA HIS A 152 -3.96 17.98 2.27
C HIS A 152 -4.55 18.19 0.87
N ASP A 153 -5.82 17.79 0.72
CA ASP A 153 -6.55 17.91 -0.53
C ASP A 153 -7.21 19.29 -0.68
N TYR A 154 -7.51 19.64 -1.92
CA TYR A 154 -8.39 20.77 -2.23
C TYR A 154 -9.83 20.45 -1.85
N PHE A 155 -10.50 21.40 -1.22
CA PHE A 155 -11.96 21.42 -1.13
C PHE A 155 -12.50 22.86 -1.13
N PRO A 156 -13.72 23.10 -1.68
CA PRO A 156 -14.36 24.40 -1.62
C PRO A 156 -14.86 24.72 -0.20
N PRO A 157 -15.21 25.99 0.11
CA PRO A 157 -15.84 26.33 1.39
C PRO A 157 -17.09 25.47 1.66
N PHE A 158 -17.24 24.98 2.90
CA PHE A 158 -18.39 24.19 3.33
C PHE A 158 -18.76 24.47 4.79
N SER A 159 -20.05 24.44 5.14
CA SER A 159 -20.56 24.52 6.53
C SER A 159 -19.96 25.66 7.37
N GLY A 160 -19.61 26.79 6.73
CA GLY A 160 -18.97 27.93 7.41
C GLY A 160 -17.44 27.85 7.53
N PHE A 161 -16.82 26.77 7.10
CA PHE A 161 -15.36 26.64 7.00
C PHE A 161 -14.86 27.21 5.66
N PRO A 162 -13.70 27.87 5.64
CA PRO A 162 -13.06 28.30 4.40
C PRO A 162 -12.62 27.09 3.59
N GLY A 163 -12.52 27.26 2.27
CA GLY A 163 -11.90 26.27 1.39
C GLY A 163 -10.43 26.06 1.72
N GLN A 164 -9.88 24.97 1.20
CA GLN A 164 -8.47 24.60 1.35
C GLN A 164 -7.86 24.34 -0.05
N ASP A 165 -6.70 24.91 -0.29
CA ASP A 165 -5.91 24.61 -1.47
C ASP A 165 -5.19 23.27 -1.29
N ALA A 166 -4.97 22.53 -2.39
CA ALA A 166 -4.19 21.30 -2.33
C ALA A 166 -2.72 21.60 -2.01
N PHE A 167 -2.14 20.75 -1.19
CA PHE A 167 -0.70 20.76 -0.91
C PHE A 167 -0.13 19.35 -0.98
N TRP A 168 0.97 19.22 -1.68
CA TRP A 168 1.74 18.00 -1.79
C TRP A 168 3.21 18.30 -2.07
N ASP A 169 4.10 17.84 -1.21
CA ASP A 169 5.54 17.86 -1.44
C ASP A 169 6.09 16.42 -1.35
N PRO A 170 6.47 15.82 -2.48
CA PRO A 170 6.96 14.44 -2.50
C PRO A 170 8.21 14.20 -1.65
N SER A 171 9.03 15.22 -1.40
CA SER A 171 10.23 15.09 -0.55
C SER A 171 9.89 14.72 0.90
N TYR A 172 8.66 15.01 1.35
CA TYR A 172 8.19 14.68 2.69
C TYR A 172 8.10 13.16 2.94
N ILE A 173 7.99 12.34 1.89
CA ILE A 173 7.93 10.88 2.04
C ILE A 173 9.19 10.35 2.75
N ALA A 174 10.38 10.74 2.30
CA ALA A 174 11.63 10.29 2.91
C ALA A 174 11.75 10.74 4.38
N ILE A 175 11.33 11.97 4.68
CA ILE A 175 11.32 12.52 6.03
C ILE A 175 10.30 11.78 6.91
N ALA A 176 9.10 11.49 6.38
CA ALA A 176 8.06 10.75 7.09
C ALA A 176 8.51 9.33 7.45
N LEU A 177 9.18 8.62 6.52
CA LEU A 177 9.74 7.28 6.75
C LEU A 177 10.88 7.31 7.80
N GLN A 178 11.74 8.34 7.78
CA GLN A 178 12.79 8.50 8.79
C GLN A 178 12.17 8.75 10.17
N PHE A 179 11.21 9.66 10.28
CA PHE A 179 10.47 9.90 11.52
C PHE A 179 9.80 8.63 12.05
N ALA A 180 9.11 7.88 11.16
CA ALA A 180 8.47 6.62 11.52
C ALA A 180 9.50 5.62 12.09
N SER A 181 10.64 5.44 11.42
CA SER A 181 11.72 4.56 11.86
C SER A 181 12.25 4.95 13.24
N ASP A 182 12.52 6.24 13.45
CA ASP A 182 13.04 6.75 14.72
C ASP A 182 12.04 6.53 15.87
N LYS A 183 10.74 6.75 15.62
CA LYS A 183 9.71 6.58 16.63
C LYS A 183 9.36 5.12 16.91
N ILE A 184 9.42 4.24 15.91
CA ILE A 184 9.31 2.79 16.12
C ILE A 184 10.46 2.31 17.02
N ALA A 185 11.69 2.76 16.76
CA ALA A 185 12.85 2.41 17.59
C ALA A 185 12.74 2.97 19.01
N GLU A 186 12.22 4.21 19.18
CA GLU A 186 12.01 4.84 20.48
C GLU A 186 10.95 4.11 21.32
N LEU A 187 9.82 3.75 20.71
CA LEU A 187 8.71 3.08 21.40
C LEU A 187 8.95 1.59 21.62
N GLY A 188 9.81 0.95 20.80
CA GLY A 188 10.16 -0.46 20.92
C GLY A 188 8.99 -1.42 20.69
N LEU A 189 7.95 -0.99 19.97
CA LEU A 189 6.77 -1.81 19.66
C LEU A 189 6.90 -2.41 18.25
N PRO A 190 6.38 -3.63 18.02
CA PRO A 190 6.18 -4.13 16.67
C PRO A 190 5.25 -3.18 15.93
N ALA A 191 5.56 -2.88 14.65
CA ALA A 191 4.87 -1.82 13.94
C ALA A 191 4.48 -2.20 12.51
N VAL A 192 3.37 -1.64 12.05
CA VAL A 192 2.98 -1.61 10.63
C VAL A 192 2.71 -0.17 10.20
N THR A 193 3.26 0.20 9.05
CA THR A 193 3.08 1.52 8.44
C THR A 193 2.14 1.40 7.25
N LEU A 194 1.12 2.24 7.19
CA LEU A 194 0.28 2.44 6.02
C LEU A 194 0.52 3.82 5.43
N MET A 195 0.79 3.87 4.13
CA MET A 195 0.68 5.09 3.33
C MET A 195 -0.54 4.96 2.44
N ASN A 196 -1.62 5.69 2.78
CA ASN A 196 -2.92 5.56 2.11
C ASN A 196 -3.18 6.71 1.14
N ILE A 197 -2.16 7.07 0.40
CA ILE A 197 -2.16 8.03 -0.68
C ILE A 197 -1.34 7.47 -1.84
N GLY A 198 -1.58 7.96 -3.04
CA GLY A 198 -0.84 7.52 -4.21
C GLY A 198 -1.13 8.40 -5.42
N SER A 199 -0.36 8.21 -6.47
CA SER A 199 -0.54 8.87 -7.76
C SER A 199 -0.15 7.94 -8.89
N LEU A 200 -0.88 7.96 -9.98
CA LEU A 200 -0.47 7.32 -11.22
C LEU A 200 0.57 8.19 -11.91
N GLY A 201 1.67 7.61 -12.30
CA GLY A 201 2.81 8.28 -12.94
C GLY A 201 4.12 7.64 -12.51
N GLY A 202 5.23 8.16 -13.00
CA GLY A 202 6.54 7.60 -12.74
C GLY A 202 6.81 6.32 -13.55
N PRO A 203 7.99 5.72 -13.33
CA PRO A 203 8.41 4.52 -14.05
C PRO A 203 7.63 3.26 -13.63
N THR A 204 6.93 3.29 -12.49
CA THR A 204 6.16 2.19 -11.88
C THR A 204 6.82 0.81 -11.96
N ASP A 205 8.14 0.79 -11.80
CA ASP A 205 9.02 -0.40 -11.82
C ASP A 205 9.83 -0.57 -10.52
N GLY A 206 9.53 0.26 -9.51
CA GLY A 206 10.24 0.26 -8.22
C GLY A 206 11.56 1.05 -8.24
N SER A 207 11.94 1.65 -9.36
CA SER A 207 13.21 2.38 -9.50
C SER A 207 13.14 3.84 -9.06
N SER A 208 11.94 4.42 -8.88
CA SER A 208 11.78 5.80 -8.43
C SER A 208 12.44 6.04 -7.06
N LEU A 209 12.84 7.28 -6.80
CA LEU A 209 13.42 7.67 -5.52
C LEU A 209 12.53 7.25 -4.34
N TYR A 210 11.22 7.39 -4.48
CA TYR A 210 10.24 7.07 -3.44
C TYR A 210 10.09 5.57 -3.23
N SER A 211 9.97 4.80 -4.30
CA SER A 211 9.90 3.34 -4.23
C SER A 211 11.15 2.75 -3.59
N ARG A 212 12.34 3.30 -3.91
CA ARG A 212 13.61 2.88 -3.29
C ARG A 212 13.68 3.26 -1.80
N ALA A 213 13.17 4.43 -1.41
CA ALA A 213 13.08 4.82 -0.01
C ALA A 213 12.16 3.88 0.79
N ILE A 214 11.02 3.47 0.21
CA ILE A 214 10.12 2.46 0.79
C ILE A 214 10.83 1.11 0.91
N ASP A 215 11.52 0.64 -0.15
CA ASP A 215 12.26 -0.62 -0.09
C ASP A 215 13.36 -0.60 0.99
N GLN A 216 14.07 0.51 1.14
CA GLN A 216 15.06 0.69 2.20
C GLN A 216 14.43 0.63 3.60
N TYR A 217 13.27 1.27 3.77
CA TYR A 217 12.50 1.23 5.01
C TYR A 217 12.08 -0.20 5.36
N VAL A 218 11.58 -0.96 4.39
CA VAL A 218 11.20 -2.36 4.57
C VAL A 218 12.42 -3.24 4.84
N GLN A 219 13.54 -3.02 4.17
CA GLN A 219 14.81 -3.74 4.42
C GLN A 219 15.35 -3.49 5.83
N SER A 220 15.04 -2.34 6.44
CA SER A 220 15.36 -2.04 7.84
C SER A 220 14.47 -2.78 8.86
N GLY A 221 13.54 -3.61 8.39
CA GLY A 221 12.67 -4.44 9.24
C GLY A 221 11.26 -3.88 9.46
N HIS A 222 10.89 -2.77 8.83
CA HIS A 222 9.59 -2.13 9.03
C HIS A 222 8.56 -2.62 8.00
N THR A 223 7.41 -3.11 8.45
CA THR A 223 6.32 -3.52 7.56
C THR A 223 5.63 -2.31 6.96
N PHE A 224 5.48 -2.31 5.63
CA PHE A 224 4.88 -1.19 4.89
C PHE A 224 3.76 -1.67 3.97
N VAL A 225 2.62 -0.98 4.03
CA VAL A 225 1.44 -1.22 3.20
C VAL A 225 1.18 0.01 2.34
N CYS A 226 0.90 -0.20 1.07
CA CYS A 226 0.40 0.83 0.16
C CYS A 226 -0.59 0.19 -0.80
N GLY A 227 -1.81 0.71 -0.90
CA GLY A 227 -2.80 0.18 -1.84
C GLY A 227 -2.39 0.38 -3.29
N ILE A 228 -2.87 -0.50 -4.18
CA ILE A 228 -2.45 -0.50 -5.59
C ILE A 228 -2.82 0.79 -6.33
N GLY A 229 -3.86 1.51 -5.90
CA GLY A 229 -4.37 2.75 -6.52
C GLY A 229 -5.79 2.62 -7.06
N ASP A 230 -6.36 3.75 -7.45
CA ASP A 230 -7.76 3.93 -7.84
C ASP A 230 -7.92 4.33 -9.32
N ASP A 231 -6.94 3.96 -10.16
CA ASP A 231 -6.86 4.35 -11.56
C ASP A 231 -7.26 3.23 -12.55
N GLY A 232 -7.92 2.19 -12.06
CA GLY A 232 -8.41 1.08 -12.86
C GLY A 232 -9.58 1.42 -13.78
N GLY A 233 -9.91 0.47 -14.64
CA GLY A 233 -11.08 0.53 -15.52
C GLY A 233 -11.01 1.57 -16.63
N ARG A 234 -9.82 2.10 -16.97
CA ARG A 234 -9.63 3.11 -18.02
C ARG A 234 -8.46 2.79 -18.95
N ASN A 235 -8.53 3.33 -20.17
CA ASN A 235 -7.46 3.27 -21.15
C ASN A 235 -6.41 4.36 -20.84
N ASN A 236 -5.81 4.31 -19.66
CA ASN A 236 -4.86 5.30 -19.17
C ASN A 236 -3.39 4.86 -19.31
N HIS A 237 -3.17 3.68 -19.89
CA HIS A 237 -1.83 3.20 -20.23
C HIS A 237 -1.71 2.88 -21.72
N ALA A 238 -0.61 3.31 -22.32
CA ALA A 238 -0.23 2.99 -23.69
C ALA A 238 1.20 2.44 -23.72
N SER A 239 1.43 1.39 -24.52
CA SER A 239 2.75 0.80 -24.68
C SER A 239 2.93 0.29 -26.11
N GLY A 240 4.20 0.27 -26.56
CA GLY A 240 4.56 -0.20 -27.89
C GLY A 240 6.05 -0.08 -28.13
N ALA A 241 6.44 -0.18 -29.40
CA ALA A 241 7.82 0.01 -29.85
C ALA A 241 7.86 0.82 -31.14
N ILE A 242 8.92 1.63 -31.32
CA ILE A 242 9.14 2.49 -32.48
C ILE A 242 10.45 2.10 -33.14
N ALA A 243 10.39 1.66 -34.40
CA ALA A 243 11.60 1.33 -35.14
C ALA A 243 12.37 2.58 -35.60
N GLN A 244 13.64 2.42 -35.98
CA GLN A 244 14.47 3.48 -36.54
C GLN A 244 13.77 4.15 -37.74
N GLY A 245 13.56 5.46 -37.67
CA GLY A 245 12.88 6.26 -38.70
C GLY A 245 11.35 6.13 -38.77
N GLN A 246 10.77 5.21 -37.99
CA GLN A 246 9.32 5.06 -37.90
C GLN A 246 8.70 6.23 -37.13
N THR A 247 7.51 6.64 -37.56
CA THR A 247 6.66 7.60 -36.84
C THR A 247 5.37 6.93 -36.40
N ILE A 248 4.97 7.18 -35.14
CA ILE A 248 3.68 6.75 -34.59
C ILE A 248 2.92 7.95 -34.04
N GLU A 249 1.59 7.80 -33.89
CA GLU A 249 0.71 8.79 -33.29
C GLU A 249 0.02 8.20 -32.06
N LEU A 250 0.34 8.73 -30.87
CA LEU A 250 -0.42 8.45 -29.66
C LEU A 250 -1.56 9.46 -29.59
N LEU A 251 -2.79 8.94 -29.64
CA LEU A 251 -4.01 9.73 -29.57
C LEU A 251 -4.48 9.80 -28.12
N VAL A 252 -4.61 11.02 -27.58
CA VAL A 252 -5.06 11.30 -26.22
C VAL A 252 -6.34 12.11 -26.26
N ASN A 253 -7.42 11.59 -25.69
CA ASN A 253 -8.68 12.31 -25.54
C ASN A 253 -8.79 12.89 -24.12
N LYS A 254 -8.72 14.21 -24.01
CA LYS A 254 -8.89 14.96 -22.77
C LYS A 254 -10.29 15.55 -22.70
N THR A 255 -11.07 15.09 -21.73
CA THR A 255 -12.52 15.39 -21.66
C THR A 255 -12.88 16.46 -20.62
N VAL A 256 -12.07 16.66 -19.59
CA VAL A 256 -12.35 17.56 -18.48
C VAL A 256 -11.42 18.76 -18.45
N ALA A 257 -11.86 19.87 -17.88
CA ALA A 257 -11.02 21.03 -17.60
C ALA A 257 -9.92 20.69 -16.56
N GLY A 258 -8.96 21.57 -16.40
CA GLY A 258 -7.78 21.37 -15.58
C GLY A 258 -6.60 20.81 -16.37
N TYR A 259 -5.59 20.29 -15.71
CA TYR A 259 -4.45 19.67 -16.38
C TYR A 259 -4.67 18.17 -16.60
N LEU A 260 -3.99 17.64 -17.62
CA LEU A 260 -3.79 16.21 -17.83
C LEU A 260 -2.29 16.02 -18.09
N ARG A 261 -1.66 15.23 -17.28
CA ARG A 261 -0.27 14.81 -17.46
C ARG A 261 -0.21 13.52 -18.27
N PHE A 262 0.63 13.53 -19.28
CA PHE A 262 1.14 12.35 -19.97
C PHE A 262 2.58 12.17 -19.55
N ASP A 263 2.91 10.98 -19.03
CA ASP A 263 4.25 10.62 -18.58
C ASP A 263 4.70 9.36 -19.34
N LEU A 264 5.75 9.49 -20.16
CA LEU A 264 6.25 8.42 -21.04
C LEU A 264 7.70 8.10 -20.69
N TRP A 265 7.95 6.80 -20.53
CA TRP A 265 9.25 6.22 -20.21
C TRP A 265 9.76 5.31 -21.32
N TYR A 266 11.04 5.46 -21.70
CA TYR A 266 11.70 4.68 -22.73
C TYR A 266 13.21 4.56 -22.46
N SER A 267 13.93 3.66 -23.18
CA SER A 267 15.35 3.38 -22.95
C SER A 267 16.23 4.65 -23.03
N GLU A 268 17.23 4.75 -22.15
CA GLU A 268 18.23 5.83 -22.17
C GLU A 268 19.01 5.91 -23.49
N ASN A 269 19.19 4.78 -24.19
CA ASN A 269 19.97 4.70 -25.43
C ASN A 269 19.16 5.07 -26.68
N ASP A 270 17.84 5.03 -26.58
CA ASP A 270 16.95 5.44 -27.67
C ASP A 270 16.74 6.95 -27.67
N ARG A 271 16.34 7.50 -28.81
CA ARG A 271 16.02 8.92 -29.00
C ARG A 271 14.77 9.04 -29.84
N PHE A 272 13.76 9.67 -29.27
CA PHE A 272 12.53 10.04 -30.00
C PHE A 272 12.53 11.54 -30.27
N THR A 273 12.19 11.95 -31.50
CA THR A 273 11.69 13.31 -31.72
C THR A 273 10.22 13.34 -31.42
N VAL A 274 9.73 14.47 -30.90
CA VAL A 274 8.35 14.64 -30.45
C VAL A 274 7.73 15.83 -31.16
N SER A 275 6.51 15.65 -31.68
CA SER A 275 5.66 16.73 -32.15
C SER A 275 4.26 16.57 -31.56
N PHE A 276 3.52 17.68 -31.51
CA PHE A 276 2.16 17.70 -30.98
C PHE A 276 1.21 18.26 -32.02
N GLU A 277 0.08 17.58 -32.24
CA GLU A 277 -1.05 18.13 -32.99
C GLU A 277 -2.21 18.43 -32.03
N ARG A 278 -2.63 19.68 -32.00
CA ARG A 278 -3.76 20.13 -31.17
C ARG A 278 -5.09 19.68 -31.75
N PRO A 279 -6.19 19.74 -30.98
CA PRO A 279 -7.53 19.46 -31.49
C PRO A 279 -7.97 20.31 -32.66
N ASN A 280 -7.39 21.50 -32.86
CA ASN A 280 -7.64 22.39 -33.98
C ASN A 280 -6.75 22.11 -35.21
N GLY A 281 -5.90 21.07 -35.17
CA GLY A 281 -5.02 20.70 -36.27
C GLY A 281 -3.67 21.44 -36.29
N THR A 282 -3.40 22.36 -35.36
CA THR A 282 -2.10 23.04 -35.27
C THR A 282 -1.03 22.07 -34.80
N VAL A 283 0.09 22.04 -35.53
CA VAL A 283 1.24 21.15 -35.19
C VAL A 283 2.40 21.99 -34.68
N GLU A 284 3.00 21.52 -33.59
CA GLU A 284 4.21 22.06 -32.98
C GLU A 284 5.34 21.02 -32.98
N GLY A 285 6.58 21.46 -33.15
CA GLY A 285 7.74 20.57 -33.23
C GLY A 285 8.27 20.44 -34.66
N PRO A 286 9.15 19.43 -34.97
CA PRO A 286 9.62 18.39 -34.05
C PRO A 286 10.65 18.89 -33.04
N PHE A 287 10.55 18.40 -31.81
CA PHE A 287 11.51 18.65 -30.75
C PHE A 287 12.39 17.41 -30.58
N ALA A 288 13.70 17.59 -30.65
CA ALA A 288 14.65 16.49 -30.51
C ALA A 288 14.76 16.05 -29.03
N ALA A 289 15.04 14.77 -28.81
CA ALA A 289 15.43 14.29 -27.48
C ALA A 289 16.69 15.00 -26.98
N PRO A 290 16.82 15.27 -25.68
CA PRO A 290 18.00 15.89 -25.12
C PRO A 290 19.23 15.00 -25.30
N ASN A 291 20.42 15.64 -25.47
CA ASN A 291 21.68 14.94 -25.57
C ASN A 291 22.20 14.55 -24.18
N GLY A 292 22.69 13.31 -24.08
CA GLY A 292 23.32 12.81 -22.86
C GLY A 292 22.36 12.52 -21.69
N PRO A 293 22.90 11.97 -20.59
CA PRO A 293 22.10 11.58 -19.44
C PRO A 293 21.62 12.76 -18.59
N ASN A 294 22.33 13.89 -18.62
CA ASN A 294 21.98 15.11 -17.86
C ASN A 294 21.27 16.16 -18.74
N GLY A 295 20.94 15.82 -19.98
CA GLY A 295 20.27 16.74 -20.91
C GLY A 295 18.80 16.90 -20.59
N TYR A 296 18.25 18.08 -20.90
CA TYR A 296 16.82 18.35 -20.83
C TYR A 296 16.37 19.31 -21.93
N VAL A 297 15.11 19.20 -22.30
CA VAL A 297 14.45 20.12 -23.25
C VAL A 297 13.08 20.45 -22.70
N ASP A 298 12.83 21.71 -22.37
CA ASP A 298 11.55 22.23 -21.92
C ASP A 298 10.93 23.11 -22.98
N GLN A 299 9.60 22.95 -23.20
CA GLN A 299 8.84 23.76 -24.11
C GLN A 299 7.52 24.19 -23.46
N ASN A 300 7.24 25.48 -23.50
CA ASN A 300 5.94 26.02 -23.12
C ASN A 300 5.24 26.52 -24.39
N LEU A 301 4.22 25.79 -24.83
CA LEU A 301 3.51 26.03 -26.09
C LEU A 301 2.10 26.57 -25.83
N GLY A 302 1.85 27.14 -24.64
CA GLY A 302 0.56 27.65 -24.20
C GLY A 302 -0.26 26.59 -23.47
N ASP A 303 -1.13 25.87 -24.17
CA ASP A 303 -1.94 24.79 -23.60
C ASP A 303 -1.20 23.44 -23.48
N ILE A 304 0.05 23.37 -23.95
CA ILE A 304 0.94 22.22 -23.84
C ILE A 304 2.23 22.66 -23.17
N PHE A 305 2.61 22.00 -22.09
CA PHE A 305 3.96 22.05 -21.52
C PHE A 305 4.62 20.70 -21.75
N MET A 306 5.87 20.70 -22.25
CA MET A 306 6.67 19.50 -22.45
C MET A 306 7.98 19.61 -21.67
N ALA A 307 8.32 18.55 -20.96
CA ALA A 307 9.62 18.33 -20.32
C ALA A 307 10.20 17.01 -20.80
N HIS A 308 11.24 17.05 -21.63
CA HIS A 308 11.94 15.86 -22.12
C HIS A 308 13.28 15.73 -21.42
N ARG A 309 13.51 14.63 -20.71
CA ARG A 309 14.59 14.44 -19.74
C ARG A 309 15.53 13.32 -20.13
N GLY A 310 16.81 13.50 -19.79
CA GLY A 310 17.79 12.42 -19.72
C GLY A 310 17.69 11.68 -18.38
N LYS A 311 18.22 10.46 -18.29
CA LYS A 311 18.07 9.55 -17.15
C LYS A 311 18.53 10.08 -15.77
N ASN A 312 19.35 11.13 -15.72
CA ASN A 312 19.84 11.70 -14.46
C ASN A 312 19.08 12.96 -14.03
N VAL A 313 18.09 13.40 -14.81
CA VAL A 313 17.34 14.65 -14.57
C VAL A 313 15.83 14.46 -14.74
N GLU A 314 15.36 13.21 -14.80
CA GLU A 314 13.95 12.93 -14.83
C GLU A 314 13.26 13.36 -13.51
N PHE A 315 11.97 13.65 -13.58
CA PHE A 315 11.19 14.19 -12.46
C PHE A 315 11.15 13.25 -11.23
N TRP A 316 11.18 11.94 -11.46
CA TRP A 316 11.01 10.93 -10.42
C TRP A 316 12.30 10.46 -9.75
N GLY A 317 13.47 10.93 -10.22
CA GLY A 317 14.79 10.55 -9.67
C GLY A 317 15.02 9.04 -9.72
N SER A 318 14.78 8.41 -10.87
CA SER A 318 14.77 6.95 -10.98
C SER A 318 16.17 6.39 -11.34
N ASP A 319 16.39 5.11 -10.99
CA ASP A 319 17.55 4.32 -11.42
C ASP A 319 17.21 3.37 -12.59
N ALA A 320 16.10 3.63 -13.29
CA ALA A 320 15.61 2.74 -14.34
C ALA A 320 16.46 2.72 -15.62
N ASN A 321 17.48 3.57 -15.74
CA ASN A 321 18.23 3.81 -16.97
C ASN A 321 17.31 4.15 -18.15
N ARG A 322 16.30 4.98 -17.89
CA ARG A 322 15.30 5.42 -18.85
C ARG A 322 15.32 6.93 -19.03
N ARG A 323 14.68 7.37 -20.09
CA ARG A 323 14.34 8.76 -20.36
C ARG A 323 12.87 8.98 -20.06
N GLU A 324 12.56 10.18 -19.62
CA GLU A 324 11.21 10.64 -19.36
C GLU A 324 10.81 11.69 -20.41
N LEU A 325 9.60 11.55 -20.93
CA LEU A 325 8.88 12.61 -21.64
C LEU A 325 7.60 12.91 -20.89
N LEU A 326 7.60 14.02 -20.15
CA LEU A 326 6.44 14.50 -19.41
C LEU A 326 5.76 15.61 -20.23
N VAL A 327 4.44 15.51 -20.40
CA VAL A 327 3.65 16.51 -21.12
C VAL A 327 2.39 16.84 -20.33
N ASP A 328 2.18 18.12 -20.03
CA ASP A 328 0.97 18.61 -19.40
C ASP A 328 0.07 19.31 -20.44
N PHE A 329 -1.19 18.87 -20.53
CA PHE A 329 -2.22 19.48 -21.38
C PHE A 329 -3.23 20.24 -20.52
N SER A 330 -3.51 21.49 -20.83
CA SER A 330 -4.53 22.30 -20.15
C SER A 330 -5.84 22.44 -20.94
N GLY A 331 -5.81 22.38 -22.27
CA GLY A 331 -6.99 22.40 -23.12
C GLY A 331 -7.73 21.06 -23.20
N THR A 332 -8.98 21.06 -23.63
CA THR A 332 -9.78 19.85 -23.88
C THR A 332 -9.81 19.47 -25.36
N GLY A 333 -10.07 18.21 -25.67
CA GLY A 333 -10.17 17.68 -27.03
C GLY A 333 -9.22 16.50 -27.27
N THR A 334 -9.09 16.08 -28.53
CA THR A 334 -8.15 15.01 -28.91
C THR A 334 -6.85 15.61 -29.38
N TYR A 335 -5.78 15.31 -28.62
CA TYR A 335 -4.40 15.64 -28.97
C TYR A 335 -3.72 14.43 -29.63
N LYS A 336 -2.73 14.71 -30.52
CA LYS A 336 -1.80 13.69 -30.99
C LYS A 336 -0.41 14.00 -30.46
N ILE A 337 0.22 13.00 -29.87
CA ILE A 337 1.64 13.00 -29.55
C ILE A 337 2.31 12.18 -30.64
N ILE A 338 3.08 12.84 -31.49
CA ILE A 338 3.73 12.23 -32.66
C ILE A 338 5.17 11.94 -32.28
N LEU A 339 5.51 10.65 -32.16
CA LEU A 339 6.82 10.16 -31.80
C LEU A 339 7.52 9.56 -33.02
N GLN A 340 8.77 9.98 -33.28
CA GLN A 340 9.61 9.39 -34.32
C GLN A 340 10.87 8.79 -33.72
N GLY A 341 11.20 7.56 -34.10
CA GLY A 341 12.43 6.89 -33.73
C GLY A 341 13.64 7.54 -34.43
N ALA A 342 14.23 8.57 -33.82
CA ALA A 342 15.37 9.27 -34.37
C ALA A 342 16.70 8.48 -34.26
N THR A 343 16.89 7.78 -33.14
CA THR A 343 17.99 6.82 -32.93
C THR A 343 17.41 5.69 -32.07
N ILE A 344 17.44 4.49 -32.58
CA ILE A 344 16.92 3.29 -31.88
C ILE A 344 18.05 2.29 -31.72
N VAL A 345 18.39 2.00 -30.47
CA VAL A 345 19.45 1.07 -30.06
C VAL A 345 18.86 -0.11 -29.30
N ASP A 346 17.91 0.15 -28.39
CA ASP A 346 17.31 -0.83 -27.48
C ASP A 346 15.88 -1.23 -27.89
N GLY A 347 15.58 -1.12 -29.19
CA GLY A 347 14.32 -1.59 -29.76
C GLY A 347 13.15 -0.60 -29.68
N GLY A 348 13.34 0.60 -29.14
CA GLY A 348 12.35 1.69 -29.15
C GLY A 348 11.11 1.44 -28.30
N GLY A 349 11.18 0.54 -27.31
CA GLY A 349 10.08 0.25 -26.40
C GLY A 349 9.72 1.45 -25.52
N PHE A 350 8.42 1.67 -25.30
CA PHE A 350 7.93 2.74 -24.43
C PHE A 350 6.71 2.31 -23.60
N HIS A 351 6.55 2.98 -22.45
CA HIS A 351 5.36 2.96 -21.61
C HIS A 351 4.91 4.40 -21.33
N GLY A 352 3.63 4.68 -21.50
CA GLY A 352 3.05 6.00 -21.27
C GLY A 352 1.80 5.91 -20.42
N THR A 353 1.64 6.80 -19.44
CA THR A 353 0.49 6.90 -18.56
C THR A 353 -0.17 8.27 -18.63
N LEU A 354 -1.47 8.32 -18.29
CA LEU A 354 -2.26 9.57 -18.19
C LEU A 354 -2.75 9.75 -16.75
N ASN A 355 -2.55 10.94 -16.19
CA ASN A 355 -3.04 11.33 -14.86
C ASN A 355 -3.54 12.79 -14.84
N PRO A 356 -4.79 13.09 -14.37
CA PRO A 356 -5.78 12.15 -13.84
C PRO A 356 -6.55 11.41 -14.95
N SER A 357 -6.72 10.11 -14.76
CA SER A 357 -7.55 9.26 -15.62
C SER A 357 -7.98 8.04 -14.82
N ASN A 358 -9.17 8.06 -14.23
CA ASN A 358 -9.75 6.98 -13.45
C ASN A 358 -11.20 6.71 -13.92
N PHE A 359 -11.92 5.81 -13.26
CA PHE A 359 -13.28 5.46 -13.66
C PHE A 359 -14.27 6.65 -13.66
N ALA A 360 -13.99 7.71 -12.88
CA ALA A 360 -14.80 8.93 -12.84
C ALA A 360 -14.35 9.98 -13.87
N ILE A 361 -13.06 9.98 -14.25
CA ILE A 361 -12.45 10.95 -15.18
C ILE A 361 -12.11 10.23 -16.47
N ASN A 362 -12.83 10.53 -17.55
CA ASN A 362 -12.73 9.82 -18.83
C ASN A 362 -11.65 10.41 -19.77
N ASN A 363 -10.50 10.84 -19.22
CA ASN A 363 -9.31 11.07 -20.03
C ASN A 363 -8.73 9.71 -20.43
N LYS A 364 -8.30 9.52 -21.71
CA LYS A 364 -7.88 8.19 -22.16
C LYS A 364 -7.03 8.24 -23.41
N PHE A 365 -6.20 7.21 -23.59
CA PHE A 365 -5.63 6.90 -24.89
C PHE A 365 -6.68 6.32 -25.82
N LEU A 366 -6.55 6.66 -27.13
CA LEU A 366 -7.35 6.09 -28.21
C LEU A 366 -6.51 5.18 -29.12
N SER A 367 -5.19 5.16 -28.95
CA SER A 367 -4.25 4.30 -29.67
C SER A 367 -3.21 3.71 -28.75
N PHE A 368 -2.60 2.60 -29.11
CA PHE A 368 -1.57 1.87 -28.37
C PHE A 368 -1.97 1.45 -26.94
N VAL A 369 -3.27 1.37 -26.68
CA VAL A 369 -3.81 1.02 -25.36
C VAL A 369 -3.41 -0.40 -24.99
N VAL A 370 -2.87 -0.55 -23.78
CA VAL A 370 -2.58 -1.83 -23.15
C VAL A 370 -3.28 -1.87 -21.79
N PRO A 371 -4.09 -2.90 -21.50
CA PRO A 371 -4.77 -3.03 -20.22
C PRO A 371 -3.80 -3.30 -19.08
N GLY A 372 -4.17 -2.90 -17.87
CA GLY A 372 -3.31 -2.95 -16.69
C GLY A 372 -2.30 -1.82 -16.63
N PHE A 373 -1.19 -2.02 -15.90
CA PHE A 373 -0.12 -1.04 -15.67
C PHE A 373 -0.62 0.27 -15.02
N SER A 374 -1.72 0.21 -14.28
CA SER A 374 -2.30 1.37 -13.61
C SER A 374 -1.90 1.49 -12.13
N ILE A 375 -0.95 0.69 -11.68
CA ILE A 375 -0.41 0.72 -10.31
C ILE A 375 0.18 2.10 -10.00
N ASN A 376 -0.08 2.63 -8.80
CA ASN A 376 0.56 3.86 -8.36
C ASN A 376 2.06 3.64 -8.08
N ASP A 377 2.88 4.70 -8.20
CA ASP A 377 4.34 4.56 -8.12
C ASP A 377 4.80 4.05 -6.74
N TYR A 378 4.19 4.49 -5.65
CA TYR A 378 4.58 4.04 -4.30
C TYR A 378 4.29 2.56 -4.07
N ALA A 379 3.19 2.05 -4.64
CA ALA A 379 2.85 0.64 -4.61
C ALA A 379 3.79 -0.20 -5.49
N SER A 380 4.52 0.41 -6.43
CA SER A 380 5.48 -0.27 -7.30
C SER A 380 6.77 -0.70 -6.61
N SER A 381 7.04 -0.26 -5.36
CA SER A 381 8.12 -0.79 -4.51
C SER A 381 8.09 -2.33 -4.47
N ALA A 382 9.27 -2.97 -4.46
CA ALA A 382 9.33 -4.44 -4.56
C ALA A 382 8.95 -5.15 -3.26
N LEU A 383 9.16 -4.50 -2.12
CA LEU A 383 9.12 -5.13 -0.80
C LEU A 383 7.85 -4.80 0.00
N ASN A 384 7.12 -3.75 -0.36
CA ASN A 384 5.87 -3.37 0.31
C ASN A 384 4.76 -4.43 0.12
N ILE A 385 3.68 -4.30 0.88
CA ILE A 385 2.46 -5.11 0.76
C ILE A 385 1.42 -4.29 0.02
N VAL A 386 0.88 -4.85 -1.07
CA VAL A 386 0.03 -4.14 -2.04
C VAL A 386 -1.33 -4.82 -2.16
N PRO A 387 -2.33 -4.42 -1.38
CA PRO A 387 -3.70 -4.87 -1.59
C PRO A 387 -4.37 -4.15 -2.76
N THR A 388 -5.29 -4.85 -3.43
CA THR A 388 -6.33 -4.32 -4.32
C THR A 388 -7.69 -4.38 -3.63
N ASP A 389 -8.74 -3.83 -4.25
CA ASP A 389 -10.08 -3.73 -3.65
C ASP A 389 -11.12 -4.57 -4.40
N TYR A 390 -12.05 -5.19 -3.64
CA TYR A 390 -13.24 -5.83 -4.20
C TYR A 390 -14.52 -5.46 -3.46
N VAL A 391 -15.64 -5.55 -4.18
CA VAL A 391 -16.98 -5.16 -3.72
C VAL A 391 -17.56 -6.24 -2.81
N ILE A 392 -18.10 -5.84 -1.66
CA ILE A 392 -18.85 -6.71 -0.76
C ILE A 392 -20.28 -6.26 -0.55
N SER A 393 -20.56 -4.98 -0.79
CA SER A 393 -21.89 -4.38 -0.64
C SER A 393 -22.17 -3.37 -1.74
N GLU A 394 -23.39 -3.36 -2.24
CA GLU A 394 -23.82 -2.37 -3.24
C GLU A 394 -24.14 -1.00 -2.60
N GLY A 395 -24.26 -0.91 -1.28
CA GLY A 395 -24.66 0.33 -0.63
C GLY A 395 -24.82 0.25 0.88
N TRP A 396 -25.35 1.33 1.42
CA TRP A 396 -25.55 1.53 2.86
C TRP A 396 -26.83 2.31 3.15
N TYR A 397 -27.31 2.29 4.39
CA TYR A 397 -28.34 3.22 4.86
C TYR A 397 -27.66 4.47 5.41
N ASP A 398 -27.99 5.65 4.88
CA ASP A 398 -27.47 6.93 5.34
C ASP A 398 -28.05 7.33 6.71
N LEU A 399 -27.54 8.43 7.28
CA LEU A 399 -27.97 8.96 8.59
C LEU A 399 -29.50 9.13 8.71
N ASN A 400 -30.20 9.36 7.59
CA ASN A 400 -31.65 9.55 7.54
C ASN A 400 -32.41 8.25 7.26
N GLY A 401 -31.73 7.09 7.20
CA GLY A 401 -32.32 5.81 6.87
C GLY A 401 -32.67 5.64 5.39
N VAL A 402 -32.09 6.43 4.51
CA VAL A 402 -32.25 6.29 3.06
C VAL A 402 -31.18 5.36 2.52
N PHE A 403 -31.57 4.31 1.80
CA PHE A 403 -30.60 3.43 1.15
C PHE A 403 -29.86 4.18 0.04
N ARG A 404 -28.52 4.21 0.16
CA ARG A 404 -27.59 4.76 -0.82
C ARG A 404 -26.81 3.63 -1.46
N HIS A 405 -26.48 3.76 -2.74
CA HIS A 405 -25.68 2.78 -3.45
C HIS A 405 -24.83 3.45 -4.52
N PHE A 406 -23.73 2.82 -4.85
CA PHE A 406 -22.91 3.19 -5.99
C PHE A 406 -23.39 2.43 -7.23
N THR A 407 -23.55 3.14 -8.33
CA THR A 407 -23.99 2.54 -9.59
C THR A 407 -22.80 2.29 -10.51
N GLY A 408 -22.68 1.04 -11.02
CA GLY A 408 -21.67 0.68 -12.02
C GLY A 408 -20.25 0.56 -11.47
N GLN A 409 -20.12 0.29 -10.17
CA GLN A 409 -18.82 0.09 -9.51
C GLN A 409 -18.48 -1.38 -9.25
N GLY A 410 -19.29 -2.31 -9.69
CA GLY A 410 -19.18 -3.75 -9.53
C GLY A 410 -20.30 -4.30 -8.66
N ASN A 411 -20.47 -5.63 -8.67
CA ASN A 411 -21.41 -6.37 -7.81
C ASN A 411 -20.64 -7.04 -6.68
N PRO A 412 -21.30 -7.42 -5.57
CA PRO A 412 -20.66 -8.17 -4.51
C PRO A 412 -19.92 -9.41 -5.03
N GLY A 413 -18.66 -9.53 -4.66
CA GLY A 413 -17.73 -10.56 -5.12
C GLY A 413 -16.84 -10.14 -6.28
N GLU A 414 -17.20 -9.14 -7.07
CA GLU A 414 -16.39 -8.62 -8.19
C GLU A 414 -15.28 -7.67 -7.70
N LEU A 415 -14.23 -7.53 -8.50
CA LEU A 415 -13.23 -6.48 -8.29
C LEU A 415 -13.93 -5.11 -8.42
N TRP A 416 -13.55 -4.17 -7.58
CA TRP A 416 -14.02 -2.80 -7.75
C TRP A 416 -13.52 -2.20 -9.07
N VAL A 417 -14.42 -1.60 -9.85
CA VAL A 417 -14.12 -1.12 -11.22
C VAL A 417 -12.99 -0.08 -11.29
N GLY A 418 -12.76 0.65 -10.19
CA GLY A 418 -11.71 1.65 -10.09
C GLY A 418 -10.39 1.10 -9.55
N SER A 419 -10.34 -0.15 -9.08
CA SER A 419 -9.11 -0.72 -8.56
C SER A 419 -8.04 -0.82 -9.66
N SER A 420 -6.85 -0.29 -9.38
CA SER A 420 -5.72 -0.38 -10.29
C SER A 420 -5.28 -1.82 -10.50
N GLU A 421 -4.59 -2.08 -11.60
CA GLU A 421 -4.13 -3.40 -12.00
C GLU A 421 -2.65 -3.37 -12.38
N GLY A 422 -1.95 -4.49 -12.09
CA GLY A 422 -0.62 -4.73 -12.59
C GLY A 422 -0.58 -5.13 -14.08
N PRO A 423 0.57 -5.62 -14.54
CA PRO A 423 1.83 -5.74 -13.81
C PRO A 423 2.51 -4.37 -13.61
N THR A 424 3.62 -4.35 -12.86
CA THR A 424 4.55 -3.22 -12.90
C THR A 424 5.23 -3.11 -14.27
N GLN A 425 5.82 -1.96 -14.62
CA GLN A 425 6.46 -1.80 -15.95
C GLN A 425 7.67 -2.72 -16.17
N ASP A 426 8.26 -3.27 -15.11
CA ASP A 426 9.31 -4.30 -15.17
C ASP A 426 8.75 -5.75 -15.14
N GLY A 427 7.42 -5.91 -15.20
CA GLY A 427 6.73 -7.20 -15.32
C GLY A 427 6.51 -7.96 -14.01
N ARG A 428 6.77 -7.36 -12.83
CA ARG A 428 6.45 -7.99 -11.55
C ARG A 428 4.94 -8.06 -11.35
N LEU A 429 4.50 -9.14 -10.71
CA LEU A 429 3.11 -9.32 -10.29
C LEU A 429 2.70 -8.24 -9.27
N ALA A 430 1.59 -7.59 -9.51
CA ALA A 430 0.85 -6.75 -8.59
C ALA A 430 -0.65 -6.83 -8.93
N PRO A 431 -1.55 -6.76 -7.94
CA PRO A 431 -1.34 -6.63 -6.50
C PRO A 431 -0.80 -7.91 -5.82
N ASP A 432 -0.60 -7.86 -4.49
CA ASP A 432 -0.33 -9.06 -3.70
C ASP A 432 -1.60 -9.91 -3.53
N PHE A 433 -2.72 -9.28 -3.22
CA PHE A 433 -4.02 -9.91 -3.01
C PHE A 433 -5.13 -8.86 -2.99
N ALA A 434 -6.38 -9.31 -2.95
CA ALA A 434 -7.55 -8.46 -2.81
C ALA A 434 -8.11 -8.48 -1.38
N ALA A 435 -8.46 -7.30 -0.87
CA ALA A 435 -9.16 -7.11 0.40
C ALA A 435 -10.50 -6.38 0.16
N PRO A 436 -11.54 -6.60 0.98
CA PRO A 436 -12.82 -5.93 0.80
C PRO A 436 -12.72 -4.46 1.22
N GLY A 437 -13.21 -3.55 0.38
CA GLY A 437 -13.20 -2.11 0.64
C GLY A 437 -14.44 -1.38 0.15
N GLU A 438 -15.25 -1.98 -0.69
CA GLU A 438 -16.45 -1.36 -1.24
C GLU A 438 -17.71 -2.07 -0.69
N VAL A 439 -18.44 -1.59 0.31
CA VAL A 439 -18.30 -0.37 1.12
C VAL A 439 -17.75 -0.73 2.50
N ALA A 440 -16.87 0.11 3.07
CA ALA A 440 -16.42 0.01 4.46
C ALA A 440 -16.91 1.22 5.27
N PHE A 441 -16.83 1.14 6.61
CA PHE A 441 -17.21 2.21 7.53
C PHE A 441 -16.00 2.66 8.35
N GLY A 442 -15.75 3.98 8.37
CA GLY A 442 -14.67 4.61 9.11
C GLY A 442 -15.14 5.70 10.05
N ALA A 443 -14.26 6.16 10.93
CA ALA A 443 -14.52 7.27 11.83
C ALA A 443 -14.66 8.58 11.04
N TYR A 444 -15.71 9.35 11.31
CA TYR A 444 -15.97 10.64 10.67
C TYR A 444 -15.99 11.75 11.71
N SER A 445 -15.19 12.78 11.49
CA SER A 445 -15.23 13.97 12.30
C SER A 445 -16.36 14.90 11.86
N PRO A 446 -17.11 15.52 12.78
CA PRO A 446 -18.25 16.39 12.44
C PRO A 446 -17.92 17.63 11.58
N ASN A 447 -16.66 18.05 11.54
CA ASN A 447 -16.23 19.29 10.89
C ASN A 447 -15.30 19.04 9.71
N THR A 448 -15.54 17.96 8.94
CA THR A 448 -14.76 17.61 7.75
C THR A 448 -15.58 17.76 6.47
N TYR A 449 -14.91 17.83 5.33
CA TYR A 449 -15.56 17.83 4.03
C TYR A 449 -16.40 16.56 3.83
N TYR A 450 -15.91 15.41 4.23
CA TYR A 450 -16.64 14.13 4.16
C TYR A 450 -17.95 14.16 4.94
N SER A 451 -17.96 14.67 6.16
CA SER A 451 -19.15 14.75 7.02
C SER A 451 -20.16 15.82 6.60
N SER A 452 -19.78 16.72 5.69
CA SER A 452 -20.70 17.74 5.14
C SER A 452 -21.81 17.13 4.27
N PHE A 453 -21.66 15.86 3.86
CA PHE A 453 -22.65 15.12 3.08
C PHE A 453 -23.38 14.10 3.95
N ASN A 454 -24.61 14.39 4.36
CA ASN A 454 -25.44 13.45 5.13
C ASN A 454 -25.57 12.07 4.47
N SER A 455 -25.48 12.02 3.13
CA SER A 455 -25.50 10.77 2.38
C SER A 455 -24.28 9.88 2.61
N SER A 456 -23.17 10.44 3.08
CA SER A 456 -21.94 9.68 3.40
C SER A 456 -21.91 9.19 4.84
N LEU A 457 -22.73 9.77 5.73
CA LEU A 457 -22.86 9.32 7.11
C LEU A 457 -23.73 8.07 7.18
N VAL A 458 -23.42 7.15 8.08
CA VAL A 458 -24.08 5.86 8.19
C VAL A 458 -25.14 5.85 9.29
N GLN A 459 -26.24 5.14 9.05
CA GLN A 459 -27.30 4.95 10.05
C GLN A 459 -26.77 4.21 11.28
N GLY A 460 -27.11 4.71 12.47
CA GLY A 460 -26.62 4.16 13.75
C GLY A 460 -25.20 4.61 14.12
N GLY A 461 -24.57 5.43 13.29
CA GLY A 461 -23.23 5.98 13.56
C GLY A 461 -23.24 7.33 14.27
N ASP A 462 -24.40 7.85 14.67
CA ASP A 462 -24.60 9.11 15.42
C ASP A 462 -23.89 10.34 14.81
N GLY A 463 -23.64 10.30 13.49
CA GLY A 463 -22.89 11.34 12.75
C GLY A 463 -21.36 11.28 12.92
N LEU A 464 -20.86 10.27 13.62
CA LEU A 464 -19.43 10.03 13.89
C LEU A 464 -18.83 8.92 13.01
N TYR A 465 -19.64 8.28 12.17
CA TYR A 465 -19.19 7.26 11.23
C TYR A 465 -19.81 7.46 9.85
N GLY A 466 -19.03 7.13 8.84
CA GLY A 466 -19.42 7.26 7.46
C GLY A 466 -18.75 6.22 6.57
N ILE A 467 -19.07 6.28 5.28
CA ILE A 467 -18.52 5.34 4.31
C ILE A 467 -17.10 5.70 3.93
N GLN A 468 -16.29 4.65 3.80
CA GLN A 468 -15.01 4.67 3.11
C GLN A 468 -15.06 3.58 2.05
N ASN A 469 -14.51 3.85 0.88
CA ASN A 469 -14.55 2.94 -0.24
C ASN A 469 -13.22 2.92 -0.99
N ALA A 470 -13.16 2.12 -2.04
CA ALA A 470 -12.00 1.96 -2.88
C ALA A 470 -10.81 1.30 -2.16
N VAL A 471 -9.66 1.33 -2.78
CA VAL A 471 -8.41 0.81 -2.20
C VAL A 471 -8.06 1.52 -0.89
N SER A 472 -8.57 2.77 -0.71
CA SER A 472 -8.47 3.52 0.56
C SER A 472 -9.18 2.87 1.75
N ALA A 473 -10.02 1.84 1.55
CA ALA A 473 -10.62 1.03 2.62
C ALA A 473 -9.99 -0.37 2.71
N ALA A 474 -9.60 -0.97 1.59
CA ALA A 474 -8.95 -2.28 1.54
C ALA A 474 -7.54 -2.29 2.17
N ALA A 475 -6.75 -1.24 1.96
CA ALA A 475 -5.41 -1.12 2.53
C ALA A 475 -5.43 -0.93 4.07
N PRO A 476 -6.30 -0.11 4.67
CA PRO A 476 -6.48 -0.04 6.12
C PRO A 476 -6.91 -1.36 6.75
N LEU A 477 -7.87 -2.07 6.15
CA LEU A 477 -8.28 -3.39 6.62
C LEU A 477 -7.09 -4.36 6.68
N THR A 478 -6.30 -4.40 5.61
CA THR A 478 -5.06 -5.18 5.53
C THR A 478 -4.08 -4.80 6.64
N THR A 479 -3.89 -3.50 6.88
CA THR A 479 -3.00 -2.98 7.91
C THR A 479 -3.43 -3.43 9.31
N GLY A 480 -4.73 -3.40 9.59
CA GLY A 480 -5.29 -3.93 10.83
C GLY A 480 -5.05 -5.44 11.00
N ILE A 481 -5.22 -6.24 9.95
CA ILE A 481 -4.92 -7.68 9.98
C ILE A 481 -3.44 -7.92 10.32
N ILE A 482 -2.54 -7.15 9.72
CA ILE A 482 -1.09 -7.23 10.02
C ILE A 482 -0.82 -6.86 11.48
N ALA A 483 -1.51 -5.86 12.04
CA ALA A 483 -1.40 -5.53 13.45
C ALA A 483 -1.77 -6.71 14.36
N LEU A 484 -2.87 -7.42 14.06
CA LEU A 484 -3.24 -8.64 14.80
C LEU A 484 -2.21 -9.77 14.64
N MET A 485 -1.57 -9.90 13.45
CA MET A 485 -0.47 -10.85 13.25
C MET A 485 0.74 -10.49 14.12
N LEU A 486 1.08 -9.19 14.22
CA LEU A 486 2.20 -8.70 15.03
C LEU A 486 1.91 -8.79 16.53
N GLU A 487 0.66 -8.58 16.99
CA GLU A 487 0.26 -8.86 18.37
C GLU A 487 0.50 -10.32 18.73
N LYS A 488 0.14 -11.24 17.82
CA LYS A 488 0.32 -12.68 18.02
C LYS A 488 1.78 -13.13 17.96
N ASN A 489 2.55 -12.53 17.06
CA ASN A 489 3.97 -12.82 16.90
C ASN A 489 4.74 -11.53 16.52
N PRO A 490 5.30 -10.83 17.53
CA PRO A 490 6.00 -9.57 17.31
C PRO A 490 7.32 -9.67 16.54
N ASP A 491 7.87 -10.89 16.40
CA ASP A 491 9.14 -11.16 15.71
C ASP A 491 8.97 -11.39 14.20
N LEU A 492 7.77 -11.26 13.64
CA LEU A 492 7.52 -11.43 12.21
C LEU A 492 8.27 -10.37 11.39
N THR A 493 9.04 -10.83 10.43
CA THR A 493 9.67 -9.94 9.45
C THR A 493 8.67 -9.53 8.35
N PRO A 494 8.88 -8.38 7.68
CA PRO A 494 8.00 -7.94 6.58
C PRO A 494 7.83 -9.00 5.48
N GLY A 495 8.90 -9.71 5.12
CA GLY A 495 8.85 -10.78 4.12
C GLY A 495 8.04 -12.00 4.57
N GLN A 496 8.07 -12.34 5.86
CA GLN A 496 7.23 -13.40 6.44
C GLN A 496 5.76 -12.98 6.42
N ILE A 497 5.44 -11.74 6.84
CA ILE A 497 4.08 -11.19 6.81
C ILE A 497 3.53 -11.25 5.38
N LYS A 498 4.26 -10.71 4.39
CA LYS A 498 3.86 -10.75 2.98
C LYS A 498 3.59 -12.16 2.49
N THR A 499 4.44 -13.11 2.84
CA THR A 499 4.30 -14.53 2.46
C THR A 499 3.08 -15.18 3.13
N LEU A 500 2.86 -14.93 4.41
CA LEU A 500 1.70 -15.45 5.14
C LEU A 500 0.39 -14.93 4.56
N LEU A 501 0.30 -13.63 4.29
CA LEU A 501 -0.89 -13.02 3.69
C LEU A 501 -1.20 -13.65 2.32
N ARG A 502 -0.21 -13.77 1.43
CA ARG A 502 -0.37 -14.41 0.11
C ARG A 502 -0.84 -15.87 0.22
N ASN A 503 -0.27 -16.63 1.16
CA ASN A 503 -0.62 -18.04 1.39
C ASN A 503 -1.98 -18.23 2.07
N SER A 504 -2.56 -17.16 2.61
CA SER A 504 -3.86 -17.15 3.29
C SER A 504 -4.99 -16.66 2.40
N CYS A 505 -4.75 -16.48 1.11
CA CYS A 505 -5.75 -16.03 0.17
C CYS A 505 -6.62 -17.20 -0.33
N LYS A 506 -7.88 -16.89 -0.61
CA LYS A 506 -8.86 -17.80 -1.22
C LYS A 506 -9.10 -17.40 -2.68
N SER A 507 -9.36 -18.40 -3.51
CA SER A 507 -9.85 -18.20 -4.88
C SER A 507 -11.30 -18.62 -5.01
N ASP A 508 -12.03 -17.96 -5.90
CA ASP A 508 -13.42 -18.26 -6.23
C ASP A 508 -13.68 -18.07 -7.74
N SER A 509 -14.96 -18.06 -8.13
CA SER A 509 -15.36 -17.88 -9.53
C SER A 509 -15.03 -16.47 -10.07
N PHE A 510 -14.88 -15.45 -9.21
CA PHE A 510 -14.54 -14.09 -9.61
C PHE A 510 -13.04 -13.92 -9.81
N THR A 511 -12.22 -14.50 -8.93
CA THR A 511 -10.76 -14.39 -9.00
C THR A 511 -10.17 -15.15 -10.18
N GLY A 512 -10.83 -16.22 -10.62
CA GLY A 512 -10.29 -17.15 -11.60
C GLY A 512 -9.01 -17.84 -11.12
N ALA A 513 -8.13 -18.17 -12.04
CA ALA A 513 -6.84 -18.76 -11.71
C ALA A 513 -5.89 -17.69 -11.13
N VAL A 514 -5.39 -17.93 -9.93
CA VAL A 514 -4.44 -17.06 -9.22
C VAL A 514 -3.06 -17.74 -9.07
N PRO A 515 -1.94 -17.00 -8.97
CA PRO A 515 -1.89 -15.54 -8.94
C PRO A 515 -2.04 -14.88 -10.32
N ASN A 516 -2.63 -13.68 -10.36
CA ASN A 516 -2.74 -12.87 -11.57
C ASN A 516 -2.62 -11.37 -11.27
N ASN A 517 -2.52 -10.53 -12.31
CA ASN A 517 -2.28 -9.09 -12.18
C ASN A 517 -3.51 -8.26 -11.77
N THR A 518 -4.64 -8.89 -11.52
CA THR A 518 -5.89 -8.25 -11.13
C THR A 518 -6.23 -8.56 -9.66
N TRP A 519 -6.08 -9.82 -9.25
CA TRP A 519 -6.43 -10.31 -7.92
C TRP A 519 -5.24 -10.71 -7.05
N GLY A 520 -4.02 -10.62 -7.57
CA GLY A 520 -2.83 -11.16 -6.90
C GLY A 520 -3.01 -12.65 -6.58
N TYR A 521 -2.82 -13.03 -5.33
CA TYR A 521 -2.99 -14.41 -4.85
C TYR A 521 -4.44 -14.76 -4.48
N GLY A 522 -5.40 -13.84 -4.70
CA GLY A 522 -6.83 -14.03 -4.42
C GLY A 522 -7.34 -13.14 -3.29
N LYS A 523 -8.47 -13.49 -2.68
CA LYS A 523 -9.13 -12.74 -1.61
C LYS A 523 -8.54 -13.12 -0.26
N ILE A 524 -8.12 -12.13 0.54
CA ILE A 524 -7.50 -12.36 1.85
C ILE A 524 -8.45 -13.03 2.84
N ASP A 525 -7.92 -13.91 3.69
CA ASP A 525 -8.60 -14.51 4.84
C ASP A 525 -7.81 -14.24 6.12
N ALA A 526 -8.34 -13.40 7.00
CA ALA A 526 -7.67 -12.99 8.22
C ALA A 526 -7.51 -14.15 9.21
N LEU A 527 -8.53 -15.02 9.33
CA LEU A 527 -8.45 -16.17 10.22
C LEU A 527 -7.30 -17.10 9.82
N LEU A 528 -7.19 -17.41 8.53
CA LEU A 528 -6.13 -18.27 8.02
C LEU A 528 -4.76 -17.61 8.17
N ALA A 529 -4.64 -16.28 7.94
CA ALA A 529 -3.40 -15.54 8.16
C ALA A 529 -2.95 -15.61 9.62
N ILE A 530 -3.86 -15.40 10.56
CA ILE A 530 -3.59 -15.49 12.00
C ILE A 530 -3.25 -16.92 12.43
N GLN A 531 -3.94 -17.94 11.92
CA GLN A 531 -3.63 -19.35 12.20
C GLN A 531 -2.22 -19.71 11.71
N ASN A 532 -1.87 -19.32 10.49
CA ASN A 532 -0.55 -19.56 9.90
C ASN A 532 0.57 -18.81 10.63
N THR A 533 0.29 -17.66 11.24
CA THR A 533 1.23 -16.93 12.10
C THR A 533 1.68 -17.76 13.30
N ALA A 534 0.77 -18.53 13.89
CA ALA A 534 1.10 -19.43 15.02
C ALA A 534 2.03 -20.59 14.61
N LEU A 535 1.87 -21.09 13.37
CA LEU A 535 2.71 -22.17 12.87
C LEU A 535 4.16 -21.74 12.68
N LEU A 536 4.41 -20.50 12.23
CA LEU A 536 5.77 -19.94 12.15
C LEU A 536 6.40 -19.72 13.54
N GLY A 537 5.60 -19.38 14.55
CA GLY A 537 6.07 -19.27 15.93
C GLY A 537 6.56 -20.62 16.50
N ILE A 538 5.94 -21.73 16.09
CA ILE A 538 6.35 -23.08 16.46
C ILE A 538 7.66 -23.46 15.71
N ASP A 539 7.77 -23.15 14.43
CA ASP A 539 8.98 -23.37 13.65
C ASP A 539 10.18 -22.54 14.14
N ASN A 540 9.96 -21.32 14.62
CA ASN A 540 11.02 -20.49 15.20
C ASN A 540 11.50 -20.97 16.58
N LEU A 541 10.65 -21.60 17.38
CA LEU A 541 11.08 -22.27 18.61
C LEU A 541 11.92 -23.52 18.32
N GLU A 542 11.68 -24.19 17.19
CA GLU A 542 12.48 -25.34 16.75
C GLU A 542 13.68 -24.94 15.89
N SER A 543 13.65 -23.82 15.17
CA SER A 543 14.76 -23.39 14.28
C SER A 543 15.98 -22.84 15.02
N LYS A 544 15.89 -22.56 16.32
CA LYS A 544 17.06 -22.23 17.16
C LYS A 544 17.97 -23.43 17.48
N THR A 545 17.61 -24.62 17.02
CA THR A 545 18.39 -25.84 17.35
C THR A 545 19.46 -26.21 16.33
N PHE A 546 19.39 -25.78 15.07
CA PHE A 546 20.41 -26.14 14.09
C PHE A 546 21.22 -24.90 13.70
N VAL A 547 22.48 -24.87 14.12
CA VAL A 547 23.42 -23.77 13.84
C VAL A 547 24.68 -24.28 13.15
N ILE A 548 25.26 -23.43 12.29
CA ILE A 548 26.55 -23.70 11.64
C ILE A 548 27.53 -22.62 12.07
N TYR A 549 28.68 -23.07 12.61
CA TYR A 549 29.74 -22.13 12.99
C TYR A 549 31.13 -22.71 12.75
N PRO A 550 32.12 -21.88 12.37
CA PRO A 550 31.93 -20.49 11.92
C PRO A 550 31.20 -20.40 10.56
N ASN A 551 30.40 -19.39 10.39
CA ASN A 551 29.77 -19.06 9.11
C ASN A 551 29.85 -17.53 8.92
N PRO A 552 30.68 -16.99 8.00
CA PRO A 552 31.49 -17.67 6.98
C PRO A 552 32.61 -18.56 7.53
N SER A 553 32.99 -19.60 6.73
CA SER A 553 34.02 -20.59 7.06
C SER A 553 35.14 -20.64 6.00
N LYS A 554 36.35 -20.97 6.40
CA LYS A 554 37.50 -21.28 5.49
C LYS A 554 37.50 -22.74 5.00
N GLY A 555 36.45 -23.52 5.33
CA GLY A 555 36.31 -24.90 4.91
C GLY A 555 35.96 -25.84 6.05
N SER A 556 36.45 -25.60 7.28
CA SER A 556 36.08 -26.36 8.47
C SER A 556 34.96 -25.64 9.23
N PHE A 557 33.90 -26.36 9.57
CA PHE A 557 32.74 -25.83 10.29
C PHE A 557 32.04 -26.94 11.08
N THR A 558 31.31 -26.55 12.10
CA THR A 558 30.52 -27.42 12.96
C THR A 558 29.02 -27.19 12.68
N ILE A 559 28.26 -28.27 12.60
CA ILE A 559 26.80 -28.28 12.59
C ILE A 559 26.34 -28.74 13.97
N ASP A 560 25.73 -27.85 14.74
CA ASP A 560 25.14 -28.18 16.04
C ASP A 560 23.63 -28.29 15.89
N LEU A 561 23.09 -29.44 16.24
CA LEU A 561 21.66 -29.76 16.16
C LEU A 561 20.91 -29.43 17.46
N GLY A 562 21.61 -28.87 18.45
CA GLY A 562 21.05 -28.46 19.75
C GLY A 562 20.71 -29.61 20.69
N LYS A 563 20.20 -30.74 20.18
CA LYS A 563 19.95 -31.99 20.91
C LYS A 563 20.38 -33.21 20.10
N GLU A 564 20.37 -34.37 20.71
CA GLU A 564 20.67 -35.65 20.03
C GLU A 564 19.50 -36.07 19.12
N TYR A 565 19.79 -36.36 17.84
CA TYR A 565 18.85 -36.92 16.88
C TYR A 565 19.31 -38.26 16.36
N THR A 566 18.39 -39.14 16.00
CA THR A 566 18.65 -40.43 15.36
C THR A 566 18.43 -40.35 13.84
N ASP A 567 19.12 -41.24 13.08
CA ASP A 567 19.07 -41.31 11.62
C ASP A 567 19.32 -39.96 10.93
N VAL A 568 20.38 -39.27 11.35
CA VAL A 568 20.75 -37.97 10.83
C VAL A 568 21.46 -38.10 9.49
N THR A 569 20.94 -37.48 8.44
CA THR A 569 21.61 -37.34 7.14
C THR A 569 22.00 -35.88 6.93
N VAL A 570 23.28 -35.62 6.66
CA VAL A 570 23.81 -34.30 6.33
C VAL A 570 24.24 -34.30 4.85
N GLN A 571 23.65 -33.47 4.04
CA GLN A 571 23.97 -33.31 2.62
C GLN A 571 24.38 -31.87 2.32
N ILE A 572 25.51 -31.68 1.64
CA ILE A 572 26.01 -30.36 1.22
C ILE A 572 25.88 -30.26 -0.29
N SER A 573 25.30 -29.16 -0.78
CA SER A 573 25.18 -28.86 -2.21
C SER A 573 25.62 -27.43 -2.52
N ASN A 574 26.06 -27.19 -3.75
CA ASN A 574 26.31 -25.84 -4.27
C ASN A 574 25.00 -25.16 -4.72
N VAL A 575 25.10 -23.91 -5.17
CA VAL A 575 23.95 -23.11 -5.66
C VAL A 575 23.25 -23.70 -6.88
N LEU A 576 23.90 -24.59 -7.61
CA LEU A 576 23.31 -25.29 -8.78
C LEU A 576 22.62 -26.61 -8.37
N GLY A 577 22.60 -26.93 -7.05
CA GLY A 577 22.01 -28.17 -6.55
C GLY A 577 22.91 -29.41 -6.66
N GLN A 578 24.16 -29.26 -7.14
CA GLN A 578 25.10 -30.38 -7.22
C GLN A 578 25.56 -30.77 -5.81
N ILE A 579 25.46 -32.06 -5.48
CA ILE A 579 25.83 -32.61 -4.17
C ILE A 579 27.36 -32.67 -4.08
N ILE A 580 27.89 -32.00 -3.07
CA ILE A 580 29.34 -31.99 -2.73
C ILE A 580 29.68 -33.13 -1.78
N SER A 581 28.84 -33.33 -0.75
CA SER A 581 28.96 -34.47 0.17
C SER A 581 27.60 -34.89 0.70
N SER A 582 27.49 -36.16 1.10
CA SER A 582 26.32 -36.71 1.78
C SER A 582 26.77 -37.77 2.79
N GLU A 583 26.45 -37.57 4.05
CA GLU A 583 26.84 -38.46 5.14
C GLU A 583 25.65 -38.81 6.00
N LYS A 584 25.67 -40.06 6.55
CA LYS A 584 24.64 -40.58 7.44
C LYS A 584 25.26 -40.90 8.81
N HIS A 585 24.57 -40.47 9.86
CA HIS A 585 24.94 -40.76 11.24
C HIS A 585 23.77 -41.49 11.91
N ALA A 586 24.07 -42.59 12.65
CA ALA A 586 23.04 -43.31 13.41
C ALA A 586 22.42 -42.41 14.49
N SER A 587 23.26 -41.56 15.13
CA SER A 587 22.81 -40.43 15.93
C SER A 587 23.85 -39.30 15.85
N ALA A 588 23.38 -38.06 16.06
CA ALA A 588 24.25 -36.89 16.15
C ALA A 588 23.58 -35.75 16.92
N LYS A 589 24.37 -35.02 17.70
CA LYS A 589 24.02 -33.70 18.25
C LYS A 589 24.93 -32.63 17.66
N ILE A 590 26.21 -32.92 17.49
CA ILE A 590 27.21 -32.02 16.89
C ILE A 590 27.95 -32.82 15.83
N THR A 591 28.16 -32.22 14.66
CA THR A 591 28.87 -32.84 13.54
C THR A 591 29.88 -31.85 12.96
N ASP A 592 31.17 -32.16 13.05
CA ASP A 592 32.24 -31.39 12.43
C ASP A 592 32.40 -31.78 10.96
N LYS A 593 32.61 -30.80 10.10
CA LYS A 593 32.76 -30.97 8.67
C LYS A 593 33.98 -30.25 8.14
N GLU A 594 34.65 -30.91 7.20
CA GLU A 594 35.63 -30.30 6.32
C GLU A 594 35.09 -30.31 4.88
N MET A 595 35.12 -29.16 4.23
CA MET A 595 34.67 -29.02 2.86
C MET A 595 35.80 -28.47 1.97
N ASN A 596 36.33 -29.31 1.10
CA ASN A 596 37.28 -28.94 0.08
C ASN A 596 36.53 -28.58 -1.21
N ALA A 597 36.06 -27.33 -1.32
CA ALA A 597 35.33 -26.79 -2.45
C ALA A 597 35.71 -25.30 -2.67
N PRO A 598 35.47 -24.71 -3.82
CA PRO A 598 35.75 -23.27 -4.05
C PRO A 598 35.02 -22.34 -3.07
N ALA A 599 35.50 -21.09 -2.93
CA ALA A 599 34.78 -20.06 -2.21
C ALA A 599 33.38 -19.82 -2.83
N GLY A 600 32.35 -19.67 -2.02
CA GLY A 600 30.99 -19.52 -2.49
C GLY A 600 29.92 -19.85 -1.46
N THR A 601 28.66 -19.81 -1.89
CA THR A 601 27.51 -20.17 -1.07
C THR A 601 27.15 -21.66 -1.27
N TYR A 602 26.89 -22.34 -0.15
CA TYR A 602 26.49 -23.75 -0.11
C TYR A 602 25.23 -23.92 0.73
N PHE A 603 24.45 -24.95 0.41
CA PHE A 603 23.27 -25.35 1.16
C PHE A 603 23.53 -26.68 1.86
N ILE A 604 23.31 -26.69 3.17
CA ILE A 604 23.46 -27.87 4.01
C ILE A 604 22.08 -28.35 4.40
N LYS A 605 21.67 -29.48 3.87
CA LYS A 605 20.42 -30.15 4.18
C LYS A 605 20.64 -31.17 5.26
N VAL A 606 19.93 -31.04 6.38
CA VAL A 606 19.93 -31.99 7.48
C VAL A 606 18.56 -32.62 7.58
N SER A 607 18.48 -33.95 7.47
CA SER A 607 17.27 -34.71 7.72
C SER A 607 17.42 -35.64 8.90
N THR A 608 16.38 -35.77 9.72
CA THR A 608 16.33 -36.63 10.90
C THR A 608 15.07 -37.49 10.87
N ALA A 609 15.04 -38.60 11.61
CA ALA A 609 13.89 -39.51 11.65
C ALA A 609 12.58 -38.82 12.13
N ASN A 610 12.66 -37.82 13.00
CA ASN A 610 11.51 -37.29 13.72
C ASN A 610 11.14 -35.83 13.37
N GLU A 611 12.03 -35.06 12.70
CA GLU A 611 11.81 -33.62 12.46
C GLU A 611 11.91 -33.21 10.98
N GLY A 612 11.94 -34.17 10.06
CA GLY A 612 11.93 -33.86 8.62
C GLY A 612 13.24 -33.26 8.11
N LEU A 613 13.15 -32.40 7.10
CA LEU A 613 14.28 -31.84 6.36
C LEU A 613 14.46 -30.36 6.70
N LYS A 614 15.68 -29.97 7.17
CA LYS A 614 16.09 -28.56 7.37
C LYS A 614 17.23 -28.20 6.43
N THR A 615 17.20 -26.97 5.89
CA THR A 615 18.24 -26.44 5.00
C THR A 615 18.88 -25.20 5.62
N LEU A 616 20.20 -25.22 5.77
CA LEU A 616 21.01 -24.13 6.32
C LEU A 616 21.91 -23.56 5.21
N ARG A 617 22.15 -22.27 5.21
CA ARG A 617 23.09 -21.61 4.29
C ARG A 617 24.46 -21.47 4.94
N MET A 618 25.51 -21.85 4.21
CA MET A 618 26.91 -21.70 4.61
C MET A 618 27.67 -20.92 3.55
N ILE A 619 28.50 -19.97 3.97
CA ILE A 619 29.39 -19.19 3.11
C ILE A 619 30.81 -19.69 3.33
N LYS A 620 31.45 -20.18 2.26
CA LYS A 620 32.86 -20.52 2.25
C LYS A 620 33.68 -19.36 1.66
N GLN A 621 34.70 -18.93 2.41
CA GLN A 621 35.67 -17.92 2.01
C GLN A 621 36.93 -18.55 1.40
#